data_9ec7b0a9d44aa8e1d98f84d782f24fa9
#
_entry.id   9ec7b0a9d44aa8e1d98f84d782f24fa9
#
_cell.length_a   1.000
_cell.length_b   1.000
_cell.length_c   1.000
_cell.angle_alpha   90.00
_cell.angle_beta   90.00
_cell.angle_gamma   90.00
#
_symmetry.space_group_name_H-M   'P 1'
#
loop_
_entity.id
_entity.type
_entity.pdbx_description
1 polymer ?
#
loop_
_entity_poly.entity_id
_entity_poly.type
_entity_poly.pdbx_seq_one_letter_code
_entity_poly.pdbx_strand_id
1 'polypeptide(L)'
;MIVKVCDTIMGAGKTESAITLMNQDKESRYVFITPYLDEVERIKRSCSGRKFKDPQSKGKGKLENLHYLLSMRDNIASTHALFESYNDETISLIQDGGYKLILDEVFQAVQTIPISPKDLQMLKREMIEVDSEYRVRWVNDDYEGRFEDLRDMCMTGNVILYNDCLLLWKFPIEVFQSFDE
;
A
#
# COMPACT_ATOMS: atom_id res chain seq x y z
N MET A 1 12.43 5.69 -6.51
CA MET A 1 11.91 5.58 -5.12
C MET A 1 13.04 5.15 -4.19
N ILE A 2 13.23 5.82 -3.08
CA ILE A 2 14.16 5.45 -2.01
C ILE A 2 13.31 4.90 -0.85
N VAL A 3 13.62 3.69 -0.37
CA VAL A 3 12.93 3.07 0.76
C VAL A 3 13.87 3.04 1.96
N LYS A 4 13.46 3.64 3.07
CA LYS A 4 14.15 3.59 4.35
C LYS A 4 13.40 2.70 5.32
N VAL A 5 14.04 1.66 5.81
CA VAL A 5 13.45 0.73 6.78
C VAL A 5 14.01 1.02 8.17
N CYS A 6 13.12 1.28 9.12
CA CYS A 6 13.47 1.43 10.54
C CYS A 6 13.08 0.15 11.28
N ASP A 7 14.01 -0.80 11.34
CA ASP A 7 13.80 -2.07 12.05
C ASP A 7 14.40 -1.98 13.48
N THR A 8 13.53 -1.77 14.45
CA THR A 8 13.88 -1.71 15.87
C THR A 8 12.82 -2.42 16.71
N ILE A 9 13.17 -2.79 17.93
CA ILE A 9 12.26 -3.45 18.87
C ILE A 9 10.99 -2.61 19.12
N MET A 10 9.91 -3.26 19.51
CA MET A 10 8.67 -2.59 19.91
C MET A 10 8.95 -1.63 21.08
N GLY A 11 8.37 -0.42 21.03
CA GLY A 11 8.58 0.61 22.05
C GLY A 11 9.86 1.44 21.93
N ALA A 12 10.71 1.21 20.92
CA ALA A 12 11.94 1.99 20.69
C ALA A 12 11.72 3.41 20.17
N GLY A 13 10.49 3.91 20.12
CA GLY A 13 10.19 5.28 19.71
C GLY A 13 10.19 5.52 18.20
N LYS A 14 9.88 4.51 17.37
CA LYS A 14 9.81 4.65 15.90
C LYS A 14 8.88 5.79 15.46
N THR A 15 7.67 5.82 15.97
CA THR A 15 6.68 6.85 15.67
C THR A 15 7.15 8.24 16.14
N GLU A 16 7.84 8.32 17.30
CA GLU A 16 8.41 9.57 17.81
C GLU A 16 9.54 10.09 16.92
N SER A 17 10.36 9.17 16.39
CA SER A 17 11.40 9.51 15.41
C SER A 17 10.79 10.03 14.11
N ALA A 18 9.70 9.42 13.63
CA ALA A 18 8.95 9.88 12.47
C ALA A 18 8.34 11.28 12.70
N ILE A 19 7.75 11.53 13.86
CA ILE A 19 7.21 12.84 14.25
C ILE A 19 8.33 13.89 14.26
N THR A 20 9.49 13.55 14.83
CA THR A 20 10.65 14.46 14.85
C THR A 20 11.13 14.79 13.44
N LEU A 21 11.29 13.78 12.58
CA LEU A 21 11.68 13.96 11.19
C LEU A 21 10.70 14.86 10.46
N MET A 22 9.39 14.58 10.55
CA MET A 22 8.37 15.39 9.91
C MET A 22 8.33 16.83 10.42
N ASN A 23 8.58 17.07 11.70
CA ASN A 23 8.61 18.42 12.26
C ASN A 23 9.87 19.23 11.85
N GLN A 24 10.98 18.55 11.60
CA GLN A 24 12.24 19.18 11.17
C GLN A 24 12.24 19.50 9.68
N ASP A 25 11.75 18.58 8.85
CA ASP A 25 11.64 18.77 7.39
C ASP A 25 10.42 19.64 7.06
N LYS A 26 10.66 20.91 6.72
CA LYS A 26 9.59 21.88 6.41
C LYS A 26 9.21 21.94 4.93
N GLU A 27 10.00 21.34 4.07
CA GLU A 27 9.84 21.43 2.62
C GLU A 27 8.95 20.33 2.05
N SER A 28 9.05 19.11 2.59
CA SER A 28 8.34 17.94 2.06
C SER A 28 6.88 17.86 2.54
N ARG A 29 6.03 17.22 1.74
CA ARG A 29 4.68 16.83 2.10
C ARG A 29 4.66 15.36 2.47
N TYR A 30 3.81 15.00 3.41
CA TYR A 30 3.76 13.65 3.93
C TYR A 30 2.36 13.05 3.84
N VAL A 31 2.33 11.76 3.48
CA VAL A 31 1.22 10.85 3.75
C VAL A 31 1.70 9.89 4.83
N PHE A 32 1.09 9.97 6.00
CA PHE A 32 1.35 9.09 7.15
C PHE A 32 0.23 8.06 7.28
N ILE A 33 0.60 6.80 7.23
CA ILE A 33 -0.34 5.67 7.26
C ILE A 33 -0.08 4.80 8.49
N THR A 34 -1.12 4.55 9.26
CA THR A 34 -1.09 3.75 10.50
C THR A 34 -2.33 2.87 10.60
N PRO A 35 -2.29 1.72 11.31
CA PRO A 35 -3.49 0.89 11.50
C PRO A 35 -4.54 1.53 12.43
N TYR A 36 -4.15 2.49 13.29
CA TYR A 36 -4.99 2.97 14.40
C TYR A 36 -5.41 4.43 14.25
N LEU A 37 -6.69 4.70 14.48
CA LEU A 37 -7.25 6.07 14.46
C LEU A 37 -6.64 6.95 15.56
N ASP A 38 -6.33 6.39 16.72
CA ASP A 38 -5.70 7.14 17.82
C ASP A 38 -4.31 7.66 17.44
N GLU A 39 -3.56 6.89 16.64
CA GLU A 39 -2.27 7.33 16.11
C GLU A 39 -2.45 8.43 15.04
N VAL A 40 -3.49 8.36 14.21
CA VAL A 40 -3.83 9.46 13.28
C VAL A 40 -4.04 10.76 14.07
N GLU A 41 -4.82 10.73 15.16
CA GLU A 41 -5.05 11.89 16.02
C GLU A 41 -3.78 12.35 16.74
N ARG A 42 -2.92 11.42 17.13
CA ARG A 42 -1.61 11.73 17.72
C ARG A 42 -0.72 12.48 16.74
N ILE A 43 -0.60 12.02 15.49
CA ILE A 43 0.18 12.68 14.45
C ILE A 43 -0.32 14.11 14.21
N LYS A 44 -1.64 14.31 14.10
CA LYS A 44 -2.25 15.62 13.92
C LYS A 44 -1.88 16.59 15.05
N ARG A 45 -1.86 16.11 16.30
CA ARG A 45 -1.49 16.90 17.47
C ARG A 45 0.00 17.16 17.57
N SER A 46 0.82 16.13 17.35
CA SER A 46 2.29 16.19 17.53
C SER A 46 3.00 16.93 16.40
N CYS A 47 2.38 16.98 15.21
CA CYS A 47 2.89 17.71 14.04
C CYS A 47 2.05 18.97 13.76
N SER A 48 1.71 19.74 14.80
CA SER A 48 0.80 20.89 14.71
C SER A 48 1.24 21.95 13.70
N GLY A 49 2.54 22.15 13.51
CA GLY A 49 3.09 23.09 12.52
C GLY A 49 2.85 22.66 11.06
N ARG A 50 2.55 21.38 10.80
CA ARG A 50 2.30 20.82 9.47
C ARG A 50 0.82 20.69 9.12
N LYS A 51 -0.08 20.82 10.09
CA LYS A 51 -1.53 20.76 9.91
C LYS A 51 -2.01 19.50 9.18
N PHE A 52 -1.56 18.33 9.62
CA PHE A 52 -2.03 17.06 9.06
C PHE A 52 -3.57 16.99 9.04
N LYS A 53 -4.11 16.50 7.93
CA LYS A 53 -5.55 16.27 7.72
C LYS A 53 -5.86 14.79 7.73
N ASP A 54 -6.98 14.44 8.30
CA ASP A 54 -7.55 13.09 8.27
C ASP A 54 -8.76 13.11 7.32
N PRO A 55 -8.74 12.31 6.23
CA PRO A 55 -9.87 12.25 5.30
C PRO A 55 -11.14 11.79 6.00
N GLN A 56 -12.21 12.56 5.84
CA GLN A 56 -13.50 12.37 6.49
C GLN A 56 -14.53 11.77 5.52
N SER A 57 -15.47 10.98 6.04
CA SER A 57 -16.61 10.50 5.27
C SER A 57 -17.63 11.61 5.07
N LYS A 58 -17.33 12.56 4.20
CA LYS A 58 -18.20 13.67 3.83
C LYS A 58 -18.63 13.55 2.38
N GLY A 59 -19.90 13.86 2.09
CA GLY A 59 -20.42 13.84 0.72
C GLY A 59 -20.26 12.46 0.05
N LYS A 60 -19.37 12.35 -0.91
CA LYS A 60 -19.15 11.14 -1.72
C LYS A 60 -18.21 10.09 -1.06
N GLY A 61 -17.77 10.31 0.17
CA GLY A 61 -16.98 9.33 0.92
C GLY A 61 -15.55 9.78 1.25
N LYS A 62 -14.81 8.91 1.97
CA LYS A 62 -13.46 9.21 2.45
C LYS A 62 -12.45 9.36 1.31
N LEU A 63 -12.54 8.53 0.27
CA LEU A 63 -11.61 8.57 -0.85
C LEU A 63 -11.71 9.89 -1.63
N GLU A 64 -12.92 10.35 -1.90
CA GLU A 64 -13.15 11.65 -2.56
C GLU A 64 -12.62 12.81 -1.71
N ASN A 65 -12.80 12.73 -0.39
CA ASN A 65 -12.25 13.73 0.51
C ASN A 65 -10.71 13.68 0.54
N LEU A 66 -10.11 12.49 0.44
CA LEU A 66 -8.67 12.34 0.28
C LEU A 66 -8.18 13.05 -1.00
N HIS A 67 -8.83 12.80 -2.16
CA HIS A 67 -8.47 13.45 -3.42
C HIS A 67 -8.52 14.97 -3.32
N TYR A 68 -9.57 15.51 -2.69
CA TYR A 68 -9.65 16.95 -2.43
C TYR A 68 -8.47 17.45 -1.57
N LEU A 69 -8.13 16.77 -0.48
CA LEU A 69 -7.01 17.17 0.39
C LEU A 69 -5.66 17.07 -0.32
N LEU A 70 -5.44 16.03 -1.12
CA LEU A 70 -4.23 15.87 -1.94
C LEU A 70 -4.12 16.97 -2.99
N SER A 71 -5.21 17.34 -3.66
CA SER A 71 -5.23 18.45 -4.62
C SER A 71 -4.93 19.80 -3.98
N MET A 72 -5.28 19.97 -2.70
CA MET A 72 -4.94 21.15 -1.89
C MET A 72 -3.51 21.09 -1.33
N ARG A 73 -2.79 20.00 -1.61
CA ARG A 73 -1.41 19.76 -1.15
C ARG A 73 -1.27 19.73 0.37
N ASP A 74 -2.31 19.29 1.07
CA ASP A 74 -2.29 19.07 2.52
C ASP A 74 -1.45 17.86 2.92
N ASN A 75 -0.83 17.88 4.11
CA ASN A 75 -0.28 16.67 4.71
C ASN A 75 -1.41 15.76 5.18
N ILE A 76 -1.30 14.46 4.90
CA ILE A 76 -2.35 13.49 5.18
C ILE A 76 -1.91 12.53 6.28
N ALA A 77 -2.77 12.28 7.27
CA ALA A 77 -2.64 11.17 8.19
C ALA A 77 -3.90 10.31 8.07
N SER A 78 -3.75 9.03 7.75
CA SER A 78 -4.89 8.14 7.57
C SER A 78 -4.60 6.70 7.94
N THR A 79 -5.60 5.82 7.79
CA THR A 79 -5.50 4.42 8.15
C THR A 79 -5.14 3.52 6.97
N HIS A 80 -4.61 2.32 7.27
CA HIS A 80 -4.38 1.27 6.29
C HIS A 80 -5.63 0.98 5.44
N ALA A 81 -6.82 0.93 6.06
CA ALA A 81 -8.07 0.67 5.35
C ALA A 81 -8.39 1.70 4.24
N LEU A 82 -8.04 2.99 4.43
CA LEU A 82 -8.18 3.97 3.37
C LEU A 82 -7.07 3.82 2.31
N PHE A 83 -5.86 3.50 2.73
CA PHE A 83 -4.74 3.26 1.83
C PHE A 83 -5.03 2.10 0.86
N GLU A 84 -5.73 1.06 1.32
CA GLU A 84 -6.19 -0.07 0.49
C GLU A 84 -7.14 0.33 -0.64
N SER A 85 -7.80 1.47 -0.54
CA SER A 85 -8.73 1.98 -1.55
C SER A 85 -8.09 2.95 -2.56
N TYR A 86 -6.77 3.18 -2.51
CA TYR A 86 -6.08 4.08 -3.43
C TYR A 86 -6.21 3.59 -4.88
N ASN A 87 -6.46 4.51 -5.78
CA ASN A 87 -6.72 4.26 -7.20
C ASN A 87 -5.83 5.16 -8.08
N ASP A 88 -5.99 5.08 -9.40
CA ASP A 88 -5.19 5.83 -10.36
C ASP A 88 -5.26 7.35 -10.14
N GLU A 89 -6.42 7.88 -9.75
CA GLU A 89 -6.55 9.30 -9.41
C GLU A 89 -5.73 9.66 -8.18
N THR A 90 -5.74 8.79 -7.15
CA THR A 90 -4.92 8.98 -5.95
C THR A 90 -3.43 8.97 -6.31
N ILE A 91 -3.01 8.01 -7.15
CA ILE A 91 -1.62 7.88 -7.64
C ILE A 91 -1.19 9.18 -8.34
N SER A 92 -2.01 9.68 -9.27
CA SER A 92 -1.75 10.92 -10.00
C SER A 92 -1.57 12.12 -9.07
N LEU A 93 -2.47 12.29 -8.10
CA LEU A 93 -2.44 13.39 -7.14
C LEU A 93 -1.21 13.33 -6.20
N ILE A 94 -0.79 12.13 -5.83
CA ILE A 94 0.42 11.92 -5.02
C ILE A 94 1.67 12.31 -5.81
N GLN A 95 1.78 11.86 -7.07
CA GLN A 95 2.90 12.20 -7.96
C GLN A 95 2.99 13.72 -8.19
N ASP A 96 1.88 14.35 -8.54
CA ASP A 96 1.81 15.80 -8.75
C ASP A 96 2.12 16.61 -7.48
N GLY A 97 1.84 16.04 -6.33
CA GLY A 97 2.07 16.67 -5.03
C GLY A 97 3.48 16.53 -4.51
N GLY A 98 4.27 15.56 -4.98
CA GLY A 98 5.60 15.25 -4.48
C GLY A 98 5.58 14.84 -3.01
N TYR A 99 4.83 13.78 -2.70
CA TYR A 99 4.64 13.32 -1.33
C TYR A 99 5.68 12.28 -0.91
N LYS A 100 6.06 12.29 0.36
CA LYS A 100 6.78 11.21 1.04
C LYS A 100 5.80 10.36 1.84
N LEU A 101 5.96 9.04 1.76
CA LEU A 101 5.16 8.08 2.50
C LEU A 101 5.86 7.67 3.80
N ILE A 102 5.12 7.67 4.90
CA ILE A 102 5.54 7.04 6.15
C ILE A 102 4.49 5.97 6.48
N LEU A 103 4.94 4.71 6.53
CA LEU A 103 4.14 3.59 6.99
C LEU A 103 4.54 3.26 8.43
N ASP A 104 3.64 3.47 9.37
CA ASP A 104 3.82 3.11 10.77
C ASP A 104 3.25 1.71 11.02
N GLU A 105 4.04 0.88 11.68
CA GLU A 105 3.81 -0.54 11.93
C GLU A 105 3.90 -1.47 10.70
N VAL A 106 3.81 -2.79 10.96
CA VAL A 106 3.94 -3.83 9.92
C VAL A 106 2.74 -3.78 8.99
N PHE A 107 2.99 -3.30 7.80
CA PHE A 107 2.04 -3.27 6.72
C PHE A 107 2.18 -4.57 5.90
N GLN A 108 1.15 -5.43 5.93
CA GLN A 108 1.14 -6.62 5.10
C GLN A 108 0.80 -6.26 3.64
N ALA A 109 1.79 -5.73 2.94
CA ALA A 109 1.67 -5.48 1.50
C ALA A 109 1.58 -6.78 0.69
N VAL A 110 2.10 -7.87 1.23
CA VAL A 110 2.20 -9.16 0.56
C VAL A 110 1.56 -10.25 1.43
N GLN A 111 0.75 -11.09 0.81
CA GLN A 111 0.12 -12.24 1.44
C GLN A 111 0.54 -13.51 0.70
N THR A 112 0.95 -14.55 1.44
CA THR A 112 1.18 -15.87 0.84
C THR A 112 -0.16 -16.52 0.47
N ILE A 113 -0.28 -16.99 -0.76
CA ILE A 113 -1.41 -17.80 -1.20
C ILE A 113 -1.08 -19.25 -0.87
N PRO A 114 -1.83 -19.91 0.03
CA PRO A 114 -1.54 -21.28 0.42
C PRO A 114 -1.85 -22.23 -0.74
N ILE A 115 -0.83 -22.94 -1.22
CA ILE A 115 -0.96 -23.95 -2.26
C ILE A 115 -0.02 -25.13 -2.00
N SER A 116 -0.47 -26.36 -2.33
CA SER A 116 0.38 -27.51 -2.19
C SER A 116 1.46 -27.55 -3.29
N PRO A 117 2.66 -28.10 -3.03
CA PRO A 117 3.69 -28.21 -4.05
C PRO A 117 3.24 -28.97 -5.31
N LYS A 118 2.37 -29.97 -5.14
CA LYS A 118 1.82 -30.75 -6.28
C LYS A 118 0.88 -29.89 -7.14
N ASP A 119 0.03 -29.10 -6.49
CA ASP A 119 -0.87 -28.20 -7.19
C ASP A 119 -0.12 -27.09 -7.90
N LEU A 120 0.89 -26.52 -7.27
CA LEU A 120 1.75 -25.51 -7.90
C LEU A 120 2.45 -26.05 -9.16
N GLN A 121 2.97 -27.29 -9.10
CA GLN A 121 3.57 -27.93 -10.28
C GLN A 121 2.55 -28.14 -11.41
N MET A 122 1.34 -28.57 -11.09
CA MET A 122 0.27 -28.73 -12.06
C MET A 122 -0.12 -27.38 -12.67
N LEU A 123 -0.30 -26.36 -11.85
CA LEU A 123 -0.61 -25.00 -12.31
C LEU A 123 0.47 -24.43 -13.23
N LYS A 124 1.74 -24.56 -12.86
CA LYS A 124 2.87 -24.14 -13.70
C LYS A 124 2.91 -24.82 -15.07
N ARG A 125 2.42 -26.03 -15.16
CA ARG A 125 2.43 -26.78 -16.42
C ARG A 125 1.25 -26.47 -17.33
N GLU A 126 0.07 -26.18 -16.76
CA GLU A 126 -1.18 -26.21 -17.51
C GLU A 126 -2.00 -24.91 -17.42
N MET A 127 -1.83 -24.10 -16.38
CA MET A 127 -2.80 -23.04 -16.05
C MET A 127 -2.16 -21.65 -15.93
N ILE A 128 -0.86 -21.56 -15.63
CA ILE A 128 -0.21 -20.27 -15.40
C ILE A 128 1.09 -20.12 -16.19
N GLU A 129 1.35 -18.89 -16.59
CA GLU A 129 2.65 -18.46 -17.09
C GLU A 129 3.27 -17.46 -16.12
N VAL A 130 4.61 -17.48 -16.03
CA VAL A 130 5.37 -16.55 -15.16
C VAL A 130 6.29 -15.73 -16.06
N ASP A 131 6.19 -14.42 -15.99
CA ASP A 131 7.00 -13.50 -16.77
C ASP A 131 8.41 -13.28 -16.16
N SER A 132 9.22 -12.45 -16.81
CA SER A 132 10.58 -12.12 -16.36
C SER A 132 10.63 -11.33 -15.04
N GLU A 133 9.52 -10.75 -14.61
CA GLU A 133 9.36 -10.02 -13.34
C GLU A 133 8.69 -10.88 -12.25
N TYR A 134 8.61 -12.20 -12.50
CA TYR A 134 7.95 -13.17 -11.63
C TYR A 134 6.43 -12.99 -11.48
N ARG A 135 5.78 -12.17 -12.30
CA ARG A 135 4.32 -12.00 -12.28
C ARG A 135 3.66 -13.23 -12.86
N VAL A 136 2.58 -13.66 -12.23
CA VAL A 136 1.81 -14.83 -12.63
C VAL A 136 0.62 -14.38 -13.46
N ARG A 137 0.51 -14.92 -14.67
CA ARG A 137 -0.64 -14.76 -15.55
C ARG A 137 -1.38 -16.07 -15.67
N TRP A 138 -2.70 -16.03 -15.54
CA TRP A 138 -3.56 -17.16 -15.82
C TRP A 138 -3.79 -17.29 -17.33
N VAL A 139 -3.70 -18.52 -17.87
CA VAL A 139 -3.76 -18.75 -19.33
C VAL A 139 -5.05 -19.46 -19.80
N ASN A 140 -5.94 -19.84 -18.89
CA ASN A 140 -7.20 -20.51 -19.21
C ASN A 140 -8.37 -19.74 -18.59
N ASP A 141 -8.89 -18.76 -19.32
CA ASP A 141 -9.92 -17.85 -18.84
C ASP A 141 -11.26 -18.57 -18.54
N ASP A 142 -11.55 -19.69 -19.21
CA ASP A 142 -12.77 -20.47 -19.04
C ASP A 142 -12.66 -21.54 -17.95
N TYR A 143 -11.60 -21.51 -17.13
CA TYR A 143 -11.42 -22.47 -16.07
C TYR A 143 -12.49 -22.36 -15.00
N GLU A 144 -13.19 -23.47 -14.76
CA GLU A 144 -14.12 -23.64 -13.65
C GLU A 144 -13.58 -24.74 -12.72
N GLY A 145 -13.44 -24.45 -11.44
CA GLY A 145 -12.97 -25.41 -10.46
C GLY A 145 -12.36 -24.80 -9.21
N ARG A 146 -11.63 -25.60 -8.45
CA ARG A 146 -11.14 -25.23 -7.11
C ARG A 146 -10.13 -24.07 -7.08
N PHE A 147 -9.61 -23.61 -8.21
CA PHE A 147 -8.65 -22.52 -8.31
C PHE A 147 -9.25 -21.25 -8.94
N GLU A 148 -10.56 -21.12 -8.99
CA GLU A 148 -11.22 -19.90 -9.49
C GLU A 148 -10.78 -18.66 -8.74
N ASP A 149 -10.72 -18.70 -7.40
CA ASP A 149 -10.22 -17.58 -6.61
C ASP A 149 -8.79 -17.19 -6.99
N LEU A 150 -7.91 -18.18 -7.26
CA LEU A 150 -6.55 -17.93 -7.70
C LEU A 150 -6.52 -17.34 -9.11
N ARG A 151 -7.36 -17.84 -10.03
CA ARG A 151 -7.53 -17.26 -11.37
C ARG A 151 -7.87 -15.78 -11.27
N ASP A 152 -8.88 -15.46 -10.47
CA ASP A 152 -9.37 -14.09 -10.30
C ASP A 152 -8.29 -13.18 -9.67
N MET A 153 -7.50 -13.71 -8.72
CA MET A 153 -6.33 -13.00 -8.19
C MET A 153 -5.26 -12.76 -9.27
N CYS A 154 -4.96 -13.77 -10.11
CA CYS A 154 -3.99 -13.62 -11.20
C CYS A 154 -4.44 -12.57 -12.24
N MET A 155 -5.75 -12.45 -12.50
CA MET A 155 -6.29 -11.45 -13.42
C MET A 155 -6.10 -10.01 -12.91
N THR A 156 -5.89 -9.79 -11.61
CA THR A 156 -5.54 -8.47 -11.08
C THR A 156 -4.10 -8.04 -11.43
N GLY A 157 -3.26 -8.96 -11.91
CA GLY A 157 -1.82 -8.71 -12.16
C GLY A 157 -0.96 -8.62 -10.89
N ASN A 158 -1.53 -8.87 -9.72
CA ASN A 158 -0.88 -8.69 -8.42
C ASN A 158 -0.32 -10.00 -7.82
N VAL A 159 -0.37 -11.11 -8.55
CA VAL A 159 0.19 -12.38 -8.09
C VAL A 159 1.61 -12.55 -8.64
N ILE A 160 2.55 -12.88 -7.75
CA ILE A 160 3.93 -13.20 -8.12
C ILE A 160 4.31 -14.58 -7.63
N LEU A 161 5.23 -15.24 -8.35
CA LEU A 161 5.82 -16.51 -7.95
C LEU A 161 7.26 -16.27 -7.50
N TYR A 162 7.53 -16.46 -6.21
CA TYR A 162 8.86 -16.30 -5.65
C TYR A 162 9.24 -17.50 -4.78
N ASN A 163 10.39 -18.13 -5.04
CA ASN A 163 10.88 -19.31 -4.32
C ASN A 163 9.81 -20.40 -4.13
N ASP A 164 9.11 -20.78 -5.20
CA ASP A 164 8.00 -21.73 -5.19
C ASP A 164 6.82 -21.37 -4.26
N CYS A 165 6.69 -20.09 -3.92
CA CYS A 165 5.54 -19.56 -3.20
C CYS A 165 4.77 -18.58 -4.09
N LEU A 166 3.45 -18.73 -4.15
CA LEU A 166 2.57 -17.72 -4.73
C LEU A 166 2.32 -16.63 -3.69
N LEU A 167 2.57 -15.40 -4.07
CA LEU A 167 2.40 -14.22 -3.23
C LEU A 167 1.42 -13.28 -3.91
N LEU A 168 0.46 -12.77 -3.15
CA LEU A 168 -0.46 -11.74 -3.58
C LEU A 168 -0.01 -10.39 -3.05
N TRP A 169 0.27 -9.44 -3.95
CA TRP A 169 0.37 -8.04 -3.58
C TRP A 169 -1.02 -7.48 -3.31
N LYS A 170 -1.27 -7.05 -2.09
CA LYS A 170 -2.57 -6.45 -1.71
C LYS A 170 -2.78 -5.06 -2.30
N PHE A 171 -1.71 -4.44 -2.79
CA PHE A 171 -1.71 -3.09 -3.35
C PHE A 171 -0.96 -3.08 -4.66
N PRO A 172 -1.41 -2.31 -5.64
CA PRO A 172 -0.63 -2.05 -6.83
C PRO A 172 0.73 -1.46 -6.45
N ILE A 173 1.81 -1.97 -7.02
CA ILE A 173 3.17 -1.47 -6.74
C ILE A 173 3.30 0.01 -7.13
N GLU A 174 2.51 0.44 -8.08
CA GLU A 174 2.41 1.81 -8.59
C GLU A 174 2.04 2.81 -7.49
N VAL A 175 1.24 2.38 -6.48
CA VAL A 175 0.92 3.20 -5.31
C VAL A 175 2.19 3.58 -4.56
N PHE A 176 3.09 2.62 -4.31
CA PHE A 176 4.36 2.91 -3.63
C PHE A 176 5.30 3.72 -4.51
N GLN A 177 5.34 3.44 -5.81
CA GLN A 177 6.18 4.15 -6.77
C GLN A 177 5.73 5.60 -7.01
N SER A 178 4.51 5.95 -6.63
CA SER A 178 3.98 7.31 -6.74
C SER A 178 4.59 8.29 -5.75
N PHE A 179 5.21 7.80 -4.69
CA PHE A 179 5.86 8.62 -3.67
C PHE A 179 7.33 8.88 -3.99
N ASP A 180 7.83 10.05 -3.58
CA ASP A 180 9.25 10.43 -3.75
C ASP A 180 10.17 9.59 -2.83
N GLU A 181 9.68 9.29 -1.63
CA GLU A 181 10.37 8.50 -0.59
C GLU A 181 9.36 7.75 0.28
#